data_521db808343982aae68ee0157137fc0c
#
_entry.id   521db808343982aae68ee0157137fc0c
#
_cell.length_a   1.000
_cell.length_b   1.000
_cell.length_c   1.000
_cell.angle_alpha   90.00
_cell.angle_beta   90.00
_cell.angle_gamma   90.00
#
_symmetry.space_group_name_H-M   'P 1'
#
loop_
_entity.id
_entity.type
_entity.pdbx_description
1 polymer ?
#
loop_
_entity_poly.entity_id
_entity_poly.type
_entity_poly.pdbx_seq_one_letter_code
_entity_poly.pdbx_strand_id
1 'polypeptide(L)'
;LNPRASVLYNIDENFIARGSYSRGFRAPFFYSEDVHSELQGGEARRVKLADNLKKETSDSFTASFEYNHAHDNHQFVAMIEGFYTALHDRFTYEDAGLENGLPIREKRNSDGAVVKGVNIEVKYSPNPKFMVQLATTIQSSKYNSVQNPEENVYTDEILRTPSVYGNLMATYKPRPNWDINFVTVYTGSMKTTHLKGYIPNTRLETTPAMWDVGVNTAYEFKFQTFFPLEVSCGIKNLFNQYQKDFDKGAERDADYIYGPSLPRTVFVGLKVKI
;
A
#
# COMPACT_ATOMS: atom_id res chain seq x y z
N LEU A 1 7.29 7.28 26.42
CA LEU A 1 6.89 8.55 25.81
C LEU A 1 6.97 8.42 24.29
N ASN A 2 5.97 8.98 23.60
CA ASN A 2 5.92 9.07 22.14
C ASN A 2 5.83 10.55 21.76
N PRO A 3 6.96 11.26 21.74
CA PRO A 3 6.98 12.65 21.36
C PRO A 3 6.58 12.81 19.88
N ARG A 4 5.90 13.92 19.62
CA ARG A 4 5.60 14.40 18.25
C ARG A 4 5.80 15.90 18.23
N ALA A 5 6.47 16.37 17.20
CA ALA A 5 6.65 17.79 16.91
C ALA A 5 6.39 18.02 15.43
N SER A 6 5.78 19.15 15.09
CA SER A 6 5.60 19.57 13.72
C SER A 6 5.68 21.09 13.61
N VAL A 7 6.25 21.54 12.49
CA VAL A 7 6.37 22.94 12.15
C VAL A 7 5.75 23.13 10.76
N LEU A 8 4.92 24.16 10.63
CA LEU A 8 4.40 24.62 9.36
C LEU A 8 4.86 26.06 9.19
N TYR A 9 5.42 26.37 8.03
CA TYR A 9 5.90 27.70 7.68
C TYR A 9 5.31 28.11 6.32
N ASN A 10 4.51 29.18 6.34
CA ASN A 10 4.03 29.81 5.13
C ASN A 10 5.14 30.74 4.63
N ILE A 11 5.79 30.36 3.54
CA ILE A 11 6.87 31.14 2.92
C ILE A 11 6.26 32.39 2.28
N ASP A 12 5.16 32.19 1.55
CA ASP A 12 4.30 33.25 1.01
C ASP A 12 2.85 32.71 0.84
N GLU A 13 2.02 33.40 0.05
CA GLU A 13 0.62 33.05 -0.20
C GLU A 13 0.48 31.70 -0.95
N ASN A 14 1.47 31.30 -1.71
CA ASN A 14 1.44 30.10 -2.55
C ASN A 14 2.34 28.96 -2.03
N PHE A 15 3.38 29.25 -1.26
CA PHE A 15 4.36 28.27 -0.83
C PHE A 15 4.27 27.97 0.66
N ILE A 16 4.19 26.68 0.97
CA ILE A 16 4.12 26.17 2.33
C ILE A 16 5.22 25.12 2.51
N ALA A 17 6.01 25.24 3.59
CA ALA A 17 6.96 24.25 4.04
C ALA A 17 6.45 23.59 5.32
N ARG A 18 6.62 22.27 5.43
CA ARG A 18 6.30 21.53 6.65
C ARG A 18 7.46 20.62 7.03
N GLY A 19 7.66 20.47 8.33
CA GLY A 19 8.58 19.49 8.89
C GLY A 19 7.92 18.79 10.06
N SER A 20 8.13 17.49 10.21
CA SER A 20 7.63 16.76 11.36
C SER A 20 8.60 15.69 11.83
N TYR A 21 8.55 15.43 13.12
CA TYR A 21 9.14 14.29 13.79
C TYR A 21 8.09 13.60 14.64
N SER A 22 8.08 12.28 14.62
CA SER A 22 7.23 11.50 15.51
C SER A 22 7.91 10.21 15.94
N ARG A 23 7.73 9.83 17.19
CA ARG A 23 8.12 8.54 17.70
C ARG A 23 6.90 7.68 17.96
N GLY A 24 6.92 6.44 17.45
CA GLY A 24 5.89 5.43 17.66
C GLY A 24 6.41 4.24 18.47
N PHE A 25 5.51 3.38 18.91
CA PHE A 25 5.85 2.07 19.46
C PHE A 25 4.74 1.06 19.18
N ARG A 26 5.13 -0.22 19.13
CA ARG A 26 4.22 -1.36 19.10
C ARG A 26 4.57 -2.28 20.27
N ALA A 27 3.59 -2.54 21.14
CA ALA A 27 3.76 -3.47 22.24
C ALA A 27 3.83 -4.92 21.72
N PRO A 28 4.52 -5.83 22.41
CA PRO A 28 4.48 -7.24 22.08
C PRO A 28 3.04 -7.77 22.20
N PHE A 29 2.56 -8.40 21.14
CA PHE A 29 1.29 -9.11 21.13
C PHE A 29 1.52 -10.59 20.85
N PHE A 30 0.77 -11.45 21.54
CA PHE A 30 0.81 -12.89 21.33
C PHE A 30 0.23 -13.25 19.97
N TYR A 31 -0.91 -12.68 19.64
CA TYR A 31 -1.53 -12.81 18.32
C TYR A 31 -1.15 -11.60 17.47
N SER A 32 -0.36 -11.80 16.44
CA SER A 32 -0.07 -10.79 15.45
C SER A 32 -1.01 -10.92 14.26
N GLU A 33 -1.04 -9.90 13.41
CA GLU A 33 -1.71 -9.94 12.11
C GLU A 33 -1.17 -11.06 11.21
N ASP A 34 0.01 -11.58 11.54
CA ASP A 34 0.70 -12.66 10.83
C ASP A 34 0.17 -14.07 11.19
N VAL A 35 -0.81 -14.21 12.07
CA VAL A 35 -1.39 -15.53 12.46
C VAL A 35 -1.93 -16.30 11.26
N HIS A 36 -2.35 -15.61 10.21
CA HIS A 36 -2.79 -16.25 8.98
C HIS A 36 -1.63 -16.86 8.15
N SER A 37 -0.42 -16.34 8.29
CA SER A 37 0.76 -16.88 7.60
C SER A 37 1.27 -18.18 8.23
N GLU A 38 0.90 -18.47 9.46
CA GLU A 38 1.35 -19.64 10.21
C GLU A 38 0.57 -20.92 9.87
N LEU A 39 -0.50 -20.82 9.10
CA LEU A 39 -1.29 -21.95 8.59
C LEU A 39 -0.92 -22.34 7.16
N GLN A 40 0.18 -21.81 6.64
CA GLN A 40 0.65 -22.13 5.29
C GLN A 40 1.04 -23.60 5.19
N GLY A 41 0.56 -24.26 4.15
CA GLY A 41 0.83 -25.67 3.92
C GLY A 41 0.12 -26.64 4.87
N GLY A 42 -0.82 -26.18 5.71
CA GLY A 42 -1.56 -27.05 6.64
C GLY A 42 -0.76 -27.53 7.85
N GLU A 43 0.47 -27.02 8.05
CA GLU A 43 1.28 -27.35 9.22
C GLU A 43 0.89 -26.47 10.41
N ALA A 44 0.44 -27.11 11.51
CA ALA A 44 0.22 -26.40 12.77
C ALA A 44 1.56 -25.99 13.38
N ARG A 45 1.75 -24.71 13.64
CA ARG A 45 2.93 -24.15 14.30
C ARG A 45 2.53 -23.53 15.64
N ARG A 46 3.39 -23.59 16.63
CA ARG A 46 3.19 -22.94 17.92
C ARG A 46 4.06 -21.71 18.03
N VAL A 47 3.47 -20.58 18.44
CA VAL A 47 4.20 -19.34 18.68
C VAL A 47 4.52 -19.22 20.16
N LYS A 48 5.74 -18.86 20.48
CA LYS A 48 6.19 -18.44 21.82
C LYS A 48 6.73 -17.02 21.78
N LEU A 49 6.62 -16.31 22.88
CA LEU A 49 7.29 -15.02 23.07
C LEU A 49 8.61 -15.24 23.78
N ALA A 50 9.68 -14.60 23.30
CA ALA A 50 10.95 -14.59 24.00
C ALA A 50 10.82 -13.88 25.36
N ASP A 51 11.48 -14.40 26.40
CA ASP A 51 11.41 -13.84 27.77
C ASP A 51 11.90 -12.39 27.84
N ASN A 52 12.80 -11.99 26.96
CA ASN A 52 13.39 -10.65 26.89
C ASN A 52 12.77 -9.77 25.80
N LEU A 53 11.58 -10.12 25.30
CA LEU A 53 10.92 -9.40 24.23
C LEU A 53 10.61 -7.95 24.62
N LYS A 54 11.19 -7.01 23.89
CA LYS A 54 10.99 -5.57 24.05
C LYS A 54 9.93 -5.07 23.08
N LYS A 55 9.37 -3.90 23.36
CA LYS A 55 8.52 -3.18 22.42
C LYS A 55 9.33 -2.74 21.20
N GLU A 56 8.73 -2.83 20.03
CA GLU A 56 9.21 -2.22 18.81
C GLU A 56 9.01 -0.70 18.87
N THR A 57 9.95 0.09 18.38
CA THR A 57 9.83 1.55 18.30
C THR A 57 10.18 2.06 16.91
N SER A 58 9.66 3.24 16.57
CA SER A 58 9.97 3.91 15.31
C SER A 58 10.23 5.38 15.54
N ASP A 59 11.20 5.92 14.80
CA ASP A 59 11.45 7.35 14.68
C ASP A 59 11.23 7.76 13.24
N SER A 60 10.28 8.68 13.01
CA SER A 60 9.88 9.12 11.68
C SER A 60 10.09 10.61 11.51
N PHE A 61 10.72 11.00 10.40
CA PHE A 61 10.96 12.38 9.97
C PHE A 61 10.30 12.58 8.61
N THR A 62 9.61 13.70 8.45
CA THR A 62 9.12 14.16 7.14
C THR A 62 9.45 15.62 6.92
N ALA A 63 9.69 15.97 5.66
CA ALA A 63 9.83 17.35 5.22
C ALA A 63 9.13 17.53 3.87
N SER A 64 8.24 18.51 3.76
CA SER A 64 7.51 18.74 2.52
C SER A 64 7.51 20.21 2.11
N PHE A 65 7.44 20.40 0.79
CA PHE A 65 7.15 21.68 0.15
C PHE A 65 5.89 21.54 -0.69
N GLU A 66 4.98 22.47 -0.52
CA GLU A 66 3.73 22.55 -1.27
C GLU A 66 3.67 23.92 -1.98
N TYR A 67 3.36 23.87 -3.25
CA TYR A 67 2.99 25.03 -4.05
C TYR A 67 1.50 24.95 -4.37
N ASN A 68 0.76 26.00 -4.05
CA ASN A 68 -0.67 26.09 -4.31
C ASN A 68 -0.96 27.42 -5.02
N HIS A 69 -1.45 27.32 -6.24
CA HIS A 69 -1.83 28.48 -7.04
C HIS A 69 -3.27 28.31 -7.51
N ALA A 70 -4.11 29.29 -7.17
CA ALA A 70 -5.48 29.37 -7.62
C ALA A 70 -5.72 30.77 -8.23
N HIS A 71 -6.16 30.81 -9.48
CA HIS A 71 -6.50 32.04 -10.18
C HIS A 71 -7.74 31.78 -11.06
N ASP A 72 -8.79 32.54 -10.84
CA ASP A 72 -10.10 32.39 -11.50
C ASP A 72 -10.61 30.94 -11.39
N ASN A 73 -10.64 30.24 -12.54
CA ASN A 73 -11.10 28.86 -12.67
C ASN A 73 -9.94 27.86 -12.75
N HIS A 74 -8.69 28.31 -12.59
CA HIS A 74 -7.50 27.48 -12.63
C HIS A 74 -7.04 27.14 -11.21
N GLN A 75 -6.73 25.90 -10.97
CA GLN A 75 -6.10 25.46 -9.73
C GLN A 75 -4.94 24.53 -10.05
N PHE A 76 -3.79 24.83 -9.47
CA PHE A 76 -2.60 23.97 -9.50
C PHE A 76 -2.08 23.82 -8.09
N VAL A 77 -1.92 22.55 -7.64
CA VAL A 77 -1.28 22.21 -6.38
C VAL A 77 -0.21 21.17 -6.69
N ALA A 78 0.99 21.39 -6.20
CA ALA A 78 2.08 20.43 -6.27
C ALA A 78 2.73 20.31 -4.91
N MET A 79 2.96 19.07 -4.45
CA MET A 79 3.65 18.77 -3.20
C MET A 79 4.76 17.75 -3.47
N ILE A 80 5.90 17.99 -2.84
CA ILE A 80 6.98 17.01 -2.71
C ILE A 80 7.26 16.82 -1.23
N GLU A 81 7.30 15.58 -0.76
CA GLU A 81 7.61 15.23 0.62
C GLU A 81 8.69 14.16 0.66
N GLY A 82 9.79 14.47 1.33
CA GLY A 82 10.78 13.47 1.73
C GLY A 82 10.39 12.85 3.08
N PHE A 83 10.53 11.54 3.20
CA PHE A 83 10.30 10.83 4.46
C PHE A 83 11.44 9.86 4.79
N TYR A 84 11.67 9.68 6.08
CA TYR A 84 12.61 8.72 6.64
C TYR A 84 12.04 8.14 7.92
N THR A 85 11.91 6.81 7.99
CA THR A 85 11.46 6.10 9.19
C THR A 85 12.47 5.00 9.55
N ALA A 86 12.99 5.06 10.76
CA ALA A 86 13.81 4.01 11.34
C ALA A 86 12.97 3.20 12.33
N LEU A 87 12.96 1.89 12.15
CA LEU A 87 12.38 0.91 13.07
C LEU A 87 13.48 0.32 13.94
N HIS A 88 13.22 0.18 15.24
CA HIS A 88 14.14 -0.38 16.22
C HIS A 88 13.46 -1.53 16.96
N ASP A 89 14.25 -2.53 17.34
CA ASP A 89 13.76 -3.72 18.06
C ASP A 89 12.57 -4.39 17.34
N ARG A 90 12.65 -4.50 15.98
CA ARG A 90 11.57 -5.04 15.15
C ARG A 90 11.25 -6.48 15.54
N PHE A 91 9.97 -6.84 15.56
CA PHE A 91 9.56 -8.21 15.78
C PHE A 91 9.89 -9.09 14.59
N THR A 92 10.45 -10.25 14.89
CA THR A 92 10.72 -11.34 13.93
C THR A 92 10.35 -12.67 14.57
N TYR A 93 10.24 -13.70 13.74
CA TYR A 93 10.03 -15.07 14.20
C TYR A 93 11.27 -15.90 13.82
N GLU A 94 11.79 -16.64 14.79
CA GLU A 94 12.87 -17.60 14.58
C GLU A 94 12.42 -18.99 14.99
N ASP A 95 12.97 -20.01 14.31
CA ASP A 95 12.68 -21.39 14.67
C ASP A 95 13.30 -21.73 16.02
N ALA A 96 12.45 -22.19 16.95
CA ALA A 96 12.84 -22.56 18.31
C ALA A 96 12.73 -24.08 18.57
N GLY A 97 12.78 -24.87 17.51
CA GLY A 97 12.74 -26.34 17.56
C GLY A 97 11.32 -26.91 17.61
N LEU A 98 11.19 -28.07 18.26
CA LEU A 98 9.94 -28.83 18.35
C LEU A 98 9.50 -28.95 19.81
N GLU A 99 8.20 -28.77 20.07
CA GLU A 99 7.57 -29.09 21.35
C GLU A 99 6.37 -30.00 21.12
N ASN A 100 6.41 -31.20 21.71
CA ASN A 100 5.38 -32.23 21.50
C ASN A 100 5.16 -32.58 20.01
N GLY A 101 6.23 -32.55 19.21
CA GLY A 101 6.16 -32.84 17.79
C GLY A 101 5.69 -31.68 16.89
N LEU A 102 5.35 -30.51 17.48
CA LEU A 102 4.95 -29.34 16.74
C LEU A 102 6.13 -28.34 16.61
N PRO A 103 6.37 -27.77 15.43
CA PRO A 103 7.33 -26.70 15.24
C PRO A 103 6.98 -25.47 16.09
N ILE A 104 8.00 -24.91 16.73
CA ILE A 104 7.87 -23.69 17.54
C ILE A 104 8.54 -22.54 16.79
N ARG A 105 7.83 -21.44 16.67
CA ARG A 105 8.41 -20.16 16.26
C ARG A 105 8.43 -19.20 17.46
N GLU A 106 9.61 -18.71 17.79
CA GLU A 106 9.77 -17.76 18.88
C GLU A 106 9.78 -16.34 18.32
N LYS A 107 8.84 -15.52 18.83
CA LYS A 107 8.78 -14.10 18.53
C LYS A 107 9.80 -13.36 19.37
N ARG A 108 10.75 -12.70 18.74
CA ARG A 108 11.84 -11.94 19.38
C ARG A 108 12.11 -10.63 18.68
N ASN A 109 12.93 -9.80 19.29
CA ASN A 109 13.41 -8.59 18.63
C ASN A 109 14.59 -8.93 17.71
N SER A 110 14.60 -8.29 16.55
CA SER A 110 15.67 -8.34 15.56
C SER A 110 16.21 -6.93 15.33
N ASP A 111 17.28 -6.84 14.55
CA ASP A 111 17.76 -5.58 14.02
C ASP A 111 16.61 -4.82 13.35
N GLY A 112 16.70 -3.51 13.39
CA GLY A 112 15.67 -2.64 12.86
C GLY A 112 15.54 -2.70 11.33
N ALA A 113 14.80 -1.74 10.82
CA ALA A 113 14.62 -1.52 9.39
C ALA A 113 14.56 -0.01 9.11
N VAL A 114 14.85 0.36 7.87
CA VAL A 114 14.74 1.75 7.40
C VAL A 114 13.85 1.79 6.17
N VAL A 115 12.85 2.69 6.24
CA VAL A 115 12.00 3.04 5.09
C VAL A 115 12.22 4.51 4.81
N LYS A 116 12.60 4.84 3.58
CA LYS A 116 12.85 6.23 3.16
C LYS A 116 12.44 6.42 1.72
N GLY A 117 12.04 7.65 1.39
CA GLY A 117 11.61 7.92 0.03
C GLY A 117 11.08 9.32 -0.16
N VAL A 118 10.40 9.48 -1.29
CA VAL A 118 9.78 10.74 -1.71
C VAL A 118 8.36 10.46 -2.16
N ASN A 119 7.42 11.25 -1.67
CA ASN A 119 6.05 11.37 -2.16
C ASN A 119 5.97 12.59 -3.08
N ILE A 120 5.31 12.44 -4.20
CA ILE A 120 5.02 13.51 -5.16
C ILE A 120 3.52 13.51 -5.41
N GLU A 121 2.90 14.65 -5.16
CA GLU A 121 1.48 14.85 -5.44
C GLU A 121 1.29 16.07 -6.35
N VAL A 122 0.46 15.92 -7.37
CA VAL A 122 0.09 17.00 -8.28
C VAL A 122 -1.40 16.96 -8.51
N LYS A 123 -2.05 18.10 -8.33
CA LYS A 123 -3.44 18.31 -8.69
C LYS A 123 -3.52 19.52 -9.65
N TYR A 124 -4.13 19.30 -10.79
CA TYR A 124 -4.30 20.32 -11.80
C TYR A 124 -5.73 20.38 -12.31
N SER A 125 -6.32 21.53 -12.23
CA SER A 125 -7.67 21.83 -12.75
C SER A 125 -7.59 23.11 -13.57
N PRO A 126 -7.42 23.01 -14.91
CA PRO A 126 -7.35 24.18 -15.80
C PRO A 126 -8.68 24.89 -15.93
N ASN A 127 -9.79 24.25 -15.58
CA ASN A 127 -11.13 24.80 -15.58
C ASN A 127 -12.05 23.87 -14.77
N PRO A 128 -13.30 24.29 -14.43
CA PRO A 128 -14.23 23.48 -13.62
C PRO A 128 -14.66 22.15 -14.24
N LYS A 129 -14.38 21.95 -15.55
CA LYS A 129 -14.76 20.71 -16.25
C LYS A 129 -13.69 19.64 -16.24
N PHE A 130 -12.43 19.97 -15.93
CA PHE A 130 -11.34 19.05 -16.02
C PHE A 130 -10.44 19.11 -14.81
N MET A 131 -10.12 17.94 -14.24
CA MET A 131 -9.20 17.80 -13.11
C MET A 131 -8.34 16.56 -13.31
N VAL A 132 -7.05 16.68 -13.03
CA VAL A 132 -6.11 15.58 -12.95
C VAL A 132 -5.45 15.58 -11.59
N GLN A 133 -5.30 14.40 -11.00
CA GLN A 133 -4.56 14.18 -9.76
C GLN A 133 -3.57 13.04 -9.98
N LEU A 134 -2.33 13.27 -9.61
CA LEU A 134 -1.26 12.28 -9.59
C LEU A 134 -0.73 12.19 -8.17
N ALA A 135 -0.58 10.99 -7.65
CA ALA A 135 0.17 10.72 -6.44
C ALA A 135 1.13 9.56 -6.70
N THR A 136 2.41 9.74 -6.36
CA THR A 136 3.43 8.73 -6.58
C THR A 136 4.40 8.70 -5.41
N THR A 137 4.80 7.49 -5.01
CA THR A 137 5.83 7.24 -4.01
C THR A 137 7.01 6.51 -4.65
N ILE A 138 8.21 7.00 -4.39
CA ILE A 138 9.46 6.35 -4.71
C ILE A 138 10.17 6.09 -3.40
N GLN A 139 10.44 4.82 -3.06
CA GLN A 139 10.96 4.45 -1.76
C GLN A 139 11.99 3.33 -1.81
N SER A 140 12.76 3.26 -0.72
CA SER A 140 13.61 2.13 -0.37
C SER A 140 13.20 1.63 1.01
N SER A 141 12.94 0.34 1.14
CA SER A 141 12.49 -0.31 2.38
C SER A 141 13.41 -1.49 2.65
N LYS A 142 14.28 -1.35 3.64
CA LYS A 142 15.33 -2.33 3.91
C LYS A 142 15.47 -2.64 5.38
N TYR A 143 15.77 -3.91 5.67
CA TYR A 143 16.27 -4.34 6.96
C TYR A 143 17.70 -3.86 7.17
N ASN A 144 18.10 -3.64 8.42
CA ASN A 144 19.47 -3.26 8.77
C ASN A 144 20.47 -4.41 8.60
N SER A 145 19.97 -5.64 8.58
CA SER A 145 20.75 -6.86 8.31
C SER A 145 20.00 -7.80 7.38
N VAL A 146 20.71 -8.68 6.71
CA VAL A 146 20.10 -9.72 5.87
C VAL A 146 19.24 -10.61 6.75
N GLN A 147 17.99 -10.77 6.37
CA GLN A 147 17.02 -11.65 7.03
C GLN A 147 16.93 -12.99 6.31
N ASN A 148 16.51 -14.01 7.04
CA ASN A 148 16.11 -15.30 6.49
C ASN A 148 14.64 -15.57 6.87
N PRO A 149 13.68 -14.93 6.18
CA PRO A 149 12.26 -15.04 6.51
C PRO A 149 11.72 -16.46 6.32
N GLU A 150 12.28 -17.21 5.40
CA GLU A 150 11.94 -18.60 5.12
C GLU A 150 13.22 -19.40 4.79
N GLU A 151 13.16 -20.73 4.90
CA GLU A 151 14.28 -21.61 4.64
C GLU A 151 14.93 -21.32 3.28
N ASN A 152 16.24 -21.04 3.29
CA ASN A 152 17.04 -20.71 2.11
C ASN A 152 16.68 -19.41 1.37
N VAL A 153 15.90 -18.53 1.99
CA VAL A 153 15.57 -17.20 1.46
C VAL A 153 16.32 -16.14 2.23
N TYR A 154 17.22 -15.43 1.57
CA TYR A 154 18.03 -14.35 2.17
C TYR A 154 17.75 -13.03 1.48
N THR A 155 17.38 -12.00 2.24
CA THR A 155 17.10 -10.67 1.71
C THR A 155 17.29 -9.59 2.76
N ASP A 156 17.75 -8.41 2.34
CA ASP A 156 17.72 -7.17 3.13
C ASP A 156 16.50 -6.30 2.76
N GLU A 157 15.74 -6.67 1.73
CA GLU A 157 14.56 -5.92 1.31
C GLU A 157 13.32 -6.35 2.12
N ILE A 158 12.49 -5.39 2.52
CA ILE A 158 11.18 -5.68 3.11
C ILE A 158 10.28 -6.24 2.01
N LEU A 159 9.79 -7.46 2.24
CA LEU A 159 8.97 -8.17 1.28
C LEU A 159 7.63 -7.47 1.03
N ARG A 160 7.07 -7.68 -0.14
CA ARG A 160 5.75 -7.13 -0.58
C ARG A 160 5.67 -5.61 -0.51
N THR A 161 6.82 -4.95 -0.67
CA THR A 161 6.93 -3.50 -0.61
C THR A 161 7.54 -3.00 -1.93
N PRO A 162 6.73 -2.49 -2.86
CA PRO A 162 7.23 -1.98 -4.12
C PRO A 162 8.06 -0.71 -3.91
N SER A 163 9.14 -0.55 -4.67
CA SER A 163 9.99 0.64 -4.62
C SER A 163 9.37 1.86 -5.31
N VAL A 164 8.42 1.64 -6.22
CA VAL A 164 7.65 2.70 -6.89
C VAL A 164 6.19 2.26 -6.98
N TYR A 165 5.29 3.12 -6.53
CA TYR A 165 3.85 2.93 -6.69
C TYR A 165 3.13 4.27 -6.74
N GLY A 166 1.92 4.28 -7.25
CA GLY A 166 1.15 5.51 -7.33
C GLY A 166 -0.17 5.35 -8.03
N ASN A 167 -0.88 6.45 -8.14
CA ASN A 167 -2.14 6.49 -8.85
C ASN A 167 -2.29 7.80 -9.63
N LEU A 168 -3.03 7.73 -10.72
CA LEU A 168 -3.47 8.89 -11.47
C LEU A 168 -4.98 8.82 -11.64
N MET A 169 -5.64 9.94 -11.35
CA MET A 169 -7.06 10.10 -11.58
C MET A 169 -7.29 11.32 -12.48
N ALA A 170 -8.09 11.17 -13.52
CA ALA A 170 -8.56 12.27 -14.34
C ALA A 170 -10.08 12.29 -14.36
N THR A 171 -10.67 13.45 -14.05
CA THR A 171 -12.11 13.67 -14.08
C THR A 171 -12.45 14.69 -15.16
N TYR A 172 -13.38 14.33 -16.01
CA TYR A 172 -13.95 15.24 -17.02
C TYR A 172 -15.45 15.41 -16.79
N LYS A 173 -15.91 16.63 -16.72
CA LYS A 173 -17.32 17.02 -16.55
C LYS A 173 -17.85 17.74 -17.79
N PRO A 174 -18.36 17.01 -18.80
CA PRO A 174 -18.94 17.60 -20.00
C PRO A 174 -20.09 18.55 -19.65
N ARG A 175 -20.87 18.18 -18.61
CA ARG A 175 -22.00 18.91 -18.04
C ARG A 175 -21.93 18.85 -16.51
N PRO A 176 -22.59 19.80 -15.77
CA PRO A 176 -22.57 19.80 -14.31
C PRO A 176 -23.11 18.53 -13.64
N ASN A 177 -23.91 17.75 -14.34
CA ASN A 177 -24.54 16.51 -13.89
C ASN A 177 -23.95 15.25 -14.57
N TRP A 178 -22.80 15.35 -15.22
CA TRP A 178 -22.15 14.24 -15.91
C TRP A 178 -20.67 14.19 -15.59
N ASP A 179 -20.25 13.13 -14.92
CA ASP A 179 -18.87 12.87 -14.57
C ASP A 179 -18.34 11.68 -15.40
N ILE A 180 -17.14 11.83 -15.94
CA ILE A 180 -16.35 10.75 -16.58
C ILE A 180 -15.04 10.71 -15.85
N ASN A 181 -14.68 9.54 -15.29
CA ASN A 181 -13.45 9.35 -14.51
C ASN A 181 -12.58 8.28 -15.15
N PHE A 182 -11.32 8.59 -15.27
CA PHE A 182 -10.24 7.66 -15.55
C PHE A 182 -9.41 7.50 -14.28
N VAL A 183 -9.16 6.27 -13.89
CA VAL A 183 -8.37 5.95 -12.70
C VAL A 183 -7.35 4.89 -13.07
N THR A 184 -6.11 5.08 -12.67
CA THR A 184 -5.09 4.05 -12.79
C THR A 184 -4.29 3.94 -11.52
N VAL A 185 -3.96 2.72 -11.12
CA VAL A 185 -3.06 2.39 -10.03
C VAL A 185 -1.86 1.65 -10.62
N TYR A 186 -0.68 2.12 -10.31
CA TYR A 186 0.58 1.48 -10.64
C TYR A 186 1.19 0.86 -9.39
N THR A 187 1.53 -0.41 -9.46
CA THR A 187 2.31 -1.13 -8.45
C THR A 187 3.58 -1.64 -9.11
N GLY A 188 4.71 -1.12 -8.70
CA GLY A 188 6.02 -1.55 -9.19
C GLY A 188 6.34 -2.99 -8.78
N SER A 189 7.42 -3.52 -9.34
CA SER A 189 7.95 -4.83 -8.92
C SER A 189 8.36 -4.81 -7.44
N MET A 190 8.19 -5.95 -6.78
CA MET A 190 8.56 -6.15 -5.37
C MET A 190 9.04 -7.57 -5.15
N LYS A 191 9.74 -7.80 -4.04
CA LYS A 191 10.15 -9.14 -3.61
C LYS A 191 9.02 -9.79 -2.82
N THR A 192 8.82 -11.10 -3.04
CA THR A 192 7.94 -11.95 -2.26
C THR A 192 8.53 -13.33 -2.12
N THR A 193 8.17 -14.05 -1.07
CA THR A 193 8.48 -15.48 -0.96
C THR A 193 7.48 -16.30 -1.76
N HIS A 194 7.94 -17.42 -2.27
CA HIS A 194 7.12 -18.48 -2.85
C HIS A 194 7.53 -19.77 -2.18
N LEU A 195 6.67 -20.35 -1.36
CA LEU A 195 6.97 -21.49 -0.51
C LEU A 195 6.94 -22.80 -1.30
N LYS A 196 7.72 -23.78 -0.83
CA LYS A 196 7.66 -25.15 -1.34
C LYS A 196 6.27 -25.75 -1.12
N GLY A 197 5.90 -26.66 -1.99
CA GLY A 197 4.61 -27.33 -2.04
C GLY A 197 4.22 -27.48 -3.50
N TYR A 198 3.56 -26.51 -4.07
CA TYR A 198 3.28 -26.44 -5.51
C TYR A 198 4.57 -26.34 -6.33
N ILE A 199 5.57 -25.61 -5.84
CA ILE A 199 6.94 -25.60 -6.36
C ILE A 199 7.86 -26.50 -5.51
N PRO A 200 8.92 -27.05 -6.08
CA PRO A 200 9.77 -28.00 -5.37
C PRO A 200 10.57 -27.40 -4.21
N ASN A 201 10.98 -26.14 -4.31
CA ASN A 201 11.80 -25.46 -3.31
C ASN A 201 11.31 -24.06 -3.05
N THR A 202 11.33 -23.63 -1.79
CA THR A 202 11.09 -22.23 -1.40
C THR A 202 12.11 -21.31 -2.05
N ARG A 203 11.66 -20.19 -2.59
CA ARG A 203 12.52 -19.21 -3.25
C ARG A 203 12.00 -17.78 -3.12
N LEU A 204 12.90 -16.82 -3.32
CA LEU A 204 12.58 -15.40 -3.43
C LEU A 204 12.19 -15.09 -4.88
N GLU A 205 10.99 -14.54 -5.06
CA GLU A 205 10.49 -14.10 -6.37
C GLU A 205 10.51 -12.58 -6.49
N THR A 206 10.63 -12.12 -7.74
CA THR A 206 10.42 -10.71 -8.08
C THR A 206 9.15 -10.61 -8.91
N THR A 207 8.14 -9.94 -8.37
CA THR A 207 6.86 -9.78 -9.07
C THR A 207 7.01 -8.85 -10.27
N PRO A 208 6.24 -9.03 -11.34
CA PRO A 208 6.13 -8.02 -12.39
C PRO A 208 5.46 -6.75 -11.85
N ALA A 209 5.75 -5.62 -12.48
CA ALA A 209 4.98 -4.40 -12.25
C ALA A 209 3.58 -4.53 -12.87
N MET A 210 2.59 -3.91 -12.23
CA MET A 210 1.18 -4.01 -12.63
C MET A 210 0.51 -2.66 -12.72
N TRP A 211 -0.43 -2.57 -13.67
CA TRP A 211 -1.31 -1.43 -13.86
C TRP A 211 -2.77 -1.87 -13.73
N ASP A 212 -3.50 -1.31 -12.79
CA ASP A 212 -4.95 -1.44 -12.73
C ASP A 212 -5.57 -0.15 -13.28
N VAL A 213 -6.21 -0.26 -14.44
CA VAL A 213 -6.81 0.87 -15.15
C VAL A 213 -8.31 0.71 -15.15
N GLY A 214 -9.02 1.75 -14.73
CA GLY A 214 -10.47 1.80 -14.75
C GLY A 214 -11.01 3.06 -15.41
N VAL A 215 -12.18 2.93 -16.01
CA VAL A 215 -12.97 4.04 -16.54
C VAL A 215 -14.38 3.91 -16.01
N ASN A 216 -14.94 5.00 -15.50
CA ASN A 216 -16.32 5.02 -15.10
C ASN A 216 -16.99 6.35 -15.47
N THR A 217 -18.30 6.32 -15.58
CA THR A 217 -19.11 7.51 -15.81
C THR A 217 -20.36 7.47 -14.95
N ALA A 218 -20.81 8.64 -14.50
CA ALA A 218 -22.04 8.82 -13.74
C ALA A 218 -22.81 10.00 -14.31
N TYR A 219 -24.09 9.79 -14.55
CA TYR A 219 -25.00 10.83 -15.03
C TYR A 219 -26.20 10.97 -14.08
N GLU A 220 -26.43 12.19 -13.61
CA GLU A 220 -27.57 12.51 -12.76
C GLU A 220 -28.74 13.05 -13.59
N PHE A 221 -29.82 12.31 -13.59
CA PHE A 221 -31.11 12.73 -14.15
C PHE A 221 -31.86 13.54 -13.09
N LYS A 222 -32.19 14.80 -13.40
CA LYS A 222 -33.01 15.66 -12.56
C LYS A 222 -34.43 15.69 -13.12
N PHE A 223 -35.37 15.14 -12.36
CA PHE A 223 -36.80 15.18 -12.69
C PHE A 223 -37.49 16.24 -11.87
N GLN A 224 -38.46 16.92 -12.44
CA GLN A 224 -39.21 17.97 -11.76
C GLN A 224 -40.09 17.42 -10.63
N THR A 225 -40.56 16.19 -10.73
CA THR A 225 -41.58 15.58 -9.86
C THR A 225 -41.03 14.37 -9.06
N PHE A 226 -39.81 13.90 -9.34
CA PHE A 226 -39.20 12.74 -8.70
C PHE A 226 -37.83 13.09 -8.12
N PHE A 227 -37.37 12.25 -7.20
CA PHE A 227 -36.02 12.34 -6.66
C PHE A 227 -34.98 12.20 -7.79
N PRO A 228 -33.83 12.93 -7.71
CA PRO A 228 -32.76 12.79 -8.67
C PRO A 228 -32.27 11.32 -8.73
N LEU A 229 -32.12 10.81 -9.93
CA LEU A 229 -31.61 9.47 -10.19
C LEU A 229 -30.22 9.56 -10.83
N GLU A 230 -29.22 9.01 -10.17
CA GLU A 230 -27.87 8.86 -10.72
C GLU A 230 -27.71 7.46 -11.30
N VAL A 231 -27.34 7.39 -12.57
CA VAL A 231 -26.96 6.15 -13.26
C VAL A 231 -25.46 6.17 -13.45
N SER A 232 -24.78 5.13 -13.00
CA SER A 232 -23.34 4.96 -13.17
C SER A 232 -23.02 3.65 -13.89
N CYS A 233 -21.98 3.65 -14.67
CA CYS A 233 -21.39 2.43 -15.23
C CYS A 233 -19.90 2.59 -15.39
N GLY A 234 -19.19 1.46 -15.49
CA GLY A 234 -17.75 1.50 -15.66
C GLY A 234 -17.13 0.13 -15.86
N ILE A 235 -15.83 0.17 -16.09
CA ILE A 235 -14.97 -1.00 -16.25
C ILE A 235 -13.79 -0.82 -15.31
N LYS A 236 -13.53 -1.80 -14.45
CA LYS A 236 -12.31 -1.94 -13.64
C LYS A 236 -11.38 -2.91 -14.34
N ASN A 237 -10.08 -2.74 -14.08
CA ASN A 237 -9.04 -3.58 -14.68
C ASN A 237 -9.21 -3.75 -16.18
N LEU A 238 -9.26 -2.62 -16.90
CA LEU A 238 -9.56 -2.54 -18.35
C LEU A 238 -8.67 -3.45 -19.20
N PHE A 239 -7.39 -3.58 -18.81
CA PHE A 239 -6.42 -4.41 -19.54
C PHE A 239 -6.39 -5.87 -19.07
N ASN A 240 -7.24 -6.24 -18.11
CA ASN A 240 -7.33 -7.58 -17.55
C ASN A 240 -5.98 -8.08 -17.01
N GLN A 241 -5.24 -7.20 -16.35
CA GLN A 241 -3.97 -7.56 -15.70
C GLN A 241 -4.25 -8.20 -14.35
N TYR A 242 -3.76 -9.41 -14.17
CA TYR A 242 -3.80 -10.14 -12.92
C TYR A 242 -2.63 -11.12 -12.87
N GLN A 243 -2.35 -11.61 -11.69
CA GLN A 243 -1.37 -12.68 -11.52
C GLN A 243 -1.81 -13.92 -12.30
N LYS A 244 -0.89 -14.51 -13.08
CA LYS A 244 -1.18 -15.68 -13.91
C LYS A 244 -0.54 -16.95 -13.38
N ASP A 245 0.44 -16.82 -12.53
CA ASP A 245 1.31 -17.86 -11.98
C ASP A 245 0.98 -18.22 -10.52
N PHE A 246 -0.23 -17.93 -10.05
CA PHE A 246 -0.65 -18.34 -8.71
C PHE A 246 -0.82 -19.86 -8.63
N ASP A 247 -0.51 -20.41 -7.49
CA ASP A 247 -0.57 -21.83 -7.20
C ASP A 247 -1.99 -22.37 -7.18
N LYS A 248 -2.10 -23.68 -7.43
CA LYS A 248 -3.40 -24.39 -7.48
C LYS A 248 -3.31 -25.70 -6.70
N GLY A 249 -4.46 -26.16 -6.21
CA GLY A 249 -4.56 -27.46 -5.53
C GLY A 249 -4.29 -27.36 -4.02
N ALA A 250 -4.10 -28.53 -3.39
CA ALA A 250 -3.97 -28.65 -1.95
C ALA A 250 -2.62 -28.14 -1.41
N GLU A 251 -1.59 -28.24 -2.21
CA GLU A 251 -0.21 -27.85 -1.82
C GLU A 251 0.16 -26.45 -2.27
N ARG A 252 -0.83 -25.63 -2.64
CA ARG A 252 -0.60 -24.26 -3.05
C ARG A 252 -0.06 -23.40 -1.91
N ASP A 253 0.83 -22.49 -2.21
CA ASP A 253 1.16 -21.36 -1.33
C ASP A 253 0.01 -20.32 -1.43
N ALA A 254 -0.83 -20.27 -0.39
CA ALA A 254 -1.97 -19.37 -0.36
C ALA A 254 -1.57 -17.89 -0.24
N ASP A 255 -0.35 -17.61 0.20
CA ASP A 255 0.18 -16.26 0.34
C ASP A 255 0.91 -15.78 -0.92
N TYR A 256 1.19 -16.66 -1.87
CA TYR A 256 1.79 -16.25 -3.14
C TYR A 256 0.77 -15.54 -4.04
N ILE A 257 0.27 -14.40 -3.55
CA ILE A 257 -0.68 -13.52 -4.24
C ILE A 257 -0.13 -12.10 -4.23
N TYR A 258 0.07 -11.48 -5.39
CA TYR A 258 0.72 -10.18 -5.53
C TYR A 258 0.07 -9.22 -6.54
N GLY A 259 -0.92 -9.64 -7.27
CA GLY A 259 -1.56 -8.85 -8.32
C GLY A 259 -2.95 -8.34 -7.96
N PRO A 260 -3.62 -7.65 -8.90
CA PRO A 260 -5.02 -7.31 -8.77
C PRO A 260 -5.86 -8.55 -8.48
N SER A 261 -6.71 -8.48 -7.48
CA SER A 261 -7.51 -9.62 -7.01
C SER A 261 -8.68 -9.95 -7.93
N LEU A 262 -9.10 -9.01 -8.78
CA LEU A 262 -10.25 -9.16 -9.65
C LEU A 262 -9.85 -9.02 -11.12
N PRO A 263 -10.36 -9.88 -12.02
CA PRO A 263 -10.23 -9.70 -13.46
C PRO A 263 -10.99 -8.46 -13.93
N ARG A 264 -10.94 -8.19 -15.23
CA ARG A 264 -11.77 -7.14 -15.82
C ARG A 264 -13.22 -7.29 -15.39
N THR A 265 -13.76 -6.24 -14.78
CA THR A 265 -15.12 -6.24 -14.22
C THR A 265 -15.89 -5.06 -14.76
N VAL A 266 -17.04 -5.31 -15.35
CA VAL A 266 -18.02 -4.29 -15.76
C VAL A 266 -19.05 -4.15 -14.65
N PHE A 267 -19.44 -2.93 -14.33
CA PHE A 267 -20.47 -2.65 -13.33
C PHE A 267 -21.44 -1.58 -13.80
N VAL A 268 -22.65 -1.68 -13.29
CA VAL A 268 -23.71 -0.66 -13.43
C VAL A 268 -24.26 -0.37 -12.03
N GLY A 269 -24.52 0.87 -11.74
CA GLY A 269 -25.08 1.34 -10.47
C GLY A 269 -26.24 2.30 -10.66
N LEU A 270 -27.21 2.24 -9.75
CA LEU A 270 -28.32 3.16 -9.64
C LEU A 270 -28.33 3.74 -8.23
N LYS A 271 -28.46 5.08 -8.10
CA LYS A 271 -28.54 5.77 -6.83
C LYS A 271 -29.65 6.81 -6.86
N VAL A 272 -30.58 6.71 -5.94
CA VAL A 272 -31.63 7.71 -5.74
C VAL A 272 -31.19 8.63 -4.60
N LYS A 273 -31.25 9.94 -4.81
CA LYS A 273 -30.94 10.95 -3.79
C LYS A 273 -32.27 11.43 -3.17
N ILE A 274 -32.52 11.01 -1.94
CA ILE A 274 -33.71 11.36 -1.16
C ILE A 274 -33.44 12.63 -0.35
#